data_bc5b5969f4e4b8c44913e746c0dc7964
#
_entry.id   bc5b5969f4e4b8c44913e746c0dc7964
#
_cell.length_a   1.000
_cell.length_b   1.000
_cell.length_c   1.000
_cell.angle_alpha   90.00
_cell.angle_beta   90.00
_cell.angle_gamma   90.00
#
_symmetry.space_group_name_H-M   'P 1'
#
loop_
_entity.id
_entity.type
_entity.pdbx_description
1 polymer ?
#
loop_
_entity_poly.entity_id
_entity_poly.type
_entity_poly.pdbx_seq_one_letter_code
_entity_poly.pdbx_strand_id
1 'polypeptide(L)'
;MKTFYIVLVLLIVGFLIYLGFSSKNIENIEVEQPIVEEEVAEITYMNASADLIVPELPFPGAVTGKEFSVIGTARGNWYFEASFLIDVLDKDGNILVQTYATAQGEWMTTDFVPFKGEVKVPE
;
A
#
# COMPACT_ATOMS: atom_id res chain seq x y z
N MET A 1 -21.74 44.78 -47.95
CA MET A 1 -20.95 45.00 -46.73
C MET A 1 -21.66 44.61 -45.45
N LYS A 2 -22.94 44.85 -45.31
CA LYS A 2 -23.68 44.47 -44.10
C LYS A 2 -23.75 42.94 -43.89
N THR A 3 -23.87 42.15 -44.92
CA THR A 3 -23.89 40.68 -44.85
C THR A 3 -22.56 40.08 -44.41
N PHE A 4 -21.45 40.69 -44.77
CA PHE A 4 -20.11 40.26 -44.38
C PHE A 4 -19.88 40.40 -42.88
N TYR A 5 -20.31 41.53 -42.29
CA TYR A 5 -20.20 41.75 -40.87
C TYR A 5 -21.04 40.79 -40.03
N ILE A 6 -22.23 40.44 -40.48
CA ILE A 6 -23.12 39.47 -39.79
C ILE A 6 -22.49 38.07 -39.75
N VAL A 7 -21.90 37.64 -40.84
CA VAL A 7 -21.22 36.33 -40.91
C VAL A 7 -19.99 36.31 -40.00
N LEU A 8 -19.19 37.37 -39.97
CA LEU A 8 -18.01 37.50 -39.13
C LEU A 8 -18.38 37.44 -37.64
N VAL A 9 -19.41 38.16 -37.22
CA VAL A 9 -19.88 38.18 -35.84
C VAL A 9 -20.40 36.79 -35.41
N LEU A 10 -21.13 36.08 -36.24
CA LEU A 10 -21.60 34.72 -35.97
C LEU A 10 -20.46 33.71 -35.81
N LEU A 11 -19.38 33.85 -36.59
CA LEU A 11 -18.20 33.00 -36.43
C LEU A 11 -17.46 33.22 -35.12
N ILE A 12 -17.32 34.49 -34.70
CA ILE A 12 -16.69 34.87 -33.42
C ILE A 12 -17.52 34.35 -32.24
N VAL A 13 -18.82 34.51 -32.26
CA VAL A 13 -19.72 34.00 -31.21
C VAL A 13 -19.68 32.50 -31.14
N GLY A 14 -19.71 31.77 -32.26
CA GLY A 14 -19.57 30.30 -32.30
C GLY A 14 -18.25 29.82 -31.72
N PHE A 15 -17.16 30.52 -32.02
CA PHE A 15 -15.83 30.20 -31.49
C PHE A 15 -15.73 30.40 -29.97
N LEU A 16 -16.28 31.50 -29.44
CA LEU A 16 -16.32 31.75 -28.00
C LEU A 16 -17.17 30.71 -27.23
N ILE A 17 -18.30 30.30 -27.79
CA ILE A 17 -19.15 29.24 -27.22
C ILE A 17 -18.38 27.90 -27.20
N TYR A 18 -17.66 27.59 -28.27
CA TYR A 18 -16.85 26.38 -28.35
C TYR A 18 -15.76 26.35 -27.29
N LEU A 19 -15.02 27.43 -27.10
CA LEU A 19 -13.98 27.53 -26.05
C LEU A 19 -14.57 27.44 -24.64
N GLY A 20 -15.74 28.06 -24.39
CA GLY A 20 -16.42 27.98 -23.11
C GLY A 20 -16.94 26.57 -22.79
N PHE A 21 -17.35 25.84 -23.82
CA PHE A 21 -17.83 24.47 -23.64
C PHE A 21 -16.67 23.47 -23.39
N SER A 22 -15.53 23.68 -24.05
CA SER A 22 -14.35 22.84 -23.88
C SER A 22 -13.73 22.96 -22.48
N SER A 23 -13.74 24.14 -21.88
CA SER A 23 -13.19 24.31 -20.53
C SER A 23 -14.06 23.70 -19.42
N LYS A 24 -15.35 23.58 -19.60
CA LYS A 24 -16.25 22.93 -18.62
C LYS A 24 -16.08 21.41 -18.57
N ASN A 25 -15.72 20.80 -19.68
CA ASN A 25 -15.53 19.34 -19.72
C ASN A 25 -14.25 18.89 -19.02
N ILE A 26 -13.24 19.76 -18.91
CA ILE A 26 -11.97 19.43 -18.25
C ILE A 26 -12.10 19.50 -16.73
N GLU A 27 -12.90 20.41 -16.20
CA GLU A 27 -13.14 20.54 -14.76
C GLU A 27 -13.94 19.34 -14.18
N ASN A 28 -14.82 18.75 -14.96
CA ASN A 28 -15.65 17.63 -14.49
C ASN A 28 -14.91 16.28 -14.46
N ILE A 29 -13.77 16.18 -15.13
CA ILE A 29 -12.99 14.94 -15.19
C ILE A 29 -12.04 14.81 -13.97
N GLU A 30 -11.60 15.93 -13.40
CA GLU A 30 -10.71 15.90 -12.22
C GLU A 30 -11.42 15.66 -10.89
N VAL A 31 -12.72 15.88 -10.80
CA VAL A 31 -13.47 15.82 -9.53
C VAL A 31 -14.10 14.46 -9.27
N GLU A 32 -14.22 13.60 -10.29
CA GLU A 32 -14.91 12.31 -10.19
C GLU A 32 -13.99 11.09 -10.21
N GLN A 33 -12.73 11.22 -9.84
CA GLN A 33 -12.01 10.00 -9.44
C GLN A 33 -12.48 9.63 -8.05
N PRO A 34 -13.24 8.54 -7.89
CA PRO A 34 -13.53 8.05 -6.56
C PRO A 34 -12.19 7.72 -5.92
N ILE A 35 -11.86 8.44 -4.86
CA ILE A 35 -10.86 7.98 -3.93
C ILE A 35 -11.43 6.69 -3.37
N VAL A 36 -11.03 5.57 -3.95
CA VAL A 36 -11.24 4.29 -3.32
C VAL A 36 -10.31 4.31 -2.12
N GLU A 37 -10.84 4.73 -0.98
CA GLU A 37 -10.21 4.39 0.28
C GLU A 37 -10.28 2.86 0.37
N GLU A 38 -9.27 2.19 -0.16
CA GLU A 38 -9.00 0.85 0.27
C GLU A 38 -8.75 0.96 1.77
N GLU A 39 -9.63 0.39 2.56
CA GLU A 39 -9.37 0.16 3.96
C GLU A 39 -8.14 -0.73 4.03
N VAL A 40 -6.98 -0.09 4.12
CA VAL A 40 -5.75 -0.79 4.45
C VAL A 40 -5.93 -1.27 5.87
N ALA A 41 -6.13 -2.59 6.05
CA ALA A 41 -6.22 -3.19 7.36
C ALA A 41 -4.94 -2.85 8.13
N GLU A 42 -5.08 -2.13 9.24
CA GLU A 42 -3.95 -1.74 10.07
C GLU A 42 -3.39 -2.95 10.82
N ILE A 43 -2.07 -2.95 11.00
CA ILE A 43 -1.39 -3.95 11.82
C ILE A 43 -1.77 -3.72 13.27
N THR A 44 -2.25 -4.78 13.94
CA THR A 44 -2.50 -4.75 15.38
C THR A 44 -1.27 -5.24 16.13
N TYR A 45 -0.72 -4.39 16.99
CA TYR A 45 0.43 -4.73 17.82
C TYR A 45 0.00 -5.16 19.21
N MET A 46 0.63 -6.22 19.71
CA MET A 46 0.50 -6.68 21.11
C MET A 46 1.91 -6.80 21.68
N ASN A 47 2.18 -6.08 22.77
CA ASN A 47 3.51 -6.02 23.41
C ASN A 47 4.64 -5.53 22.50
N ALA A 48 4.31 -4.82 21.43
CA ALA A 48 5.26 -4.25 20.49
C ALA A 48 4.65 -2.99 19.87
N SER A 49 5.44 -2.30 19.05
CA SER A 49 4.99 -1.10 18.31
C SER A 49 5.74 -0.97 16.99
N ALA A 50 5.27 -0.09 16.13
CA ALA A 50 5.93 0.21 14.86
C ALA A 50 7.34 0.79 15.04
N ASP A 51 7.70 1.29 16.23
CA ASP A 51 9.05 1.73 16.54
C ASP A 51 10.04 0.55 16.71
N LEU A 52 9.55 -0.65 16.91
CA LEU A 52 10.35 -1.85 17.14
C LEU A 52 10.37 -2.79 15.95
N ILE A 53 9.23 -3.02 15.32
CA ILE A 53 9.08 -3.97 14.21
C ILE A 53 7.97 -3.52 13.28
N VAL A 54 8.23 -3.58 11.97
CA VAL A 54 7.25 -3.27 10.92
C VAL A 54 7.18 -4.45 9.95
N PRO A 55 6.19 -5.33 10.07
CA PRO A 55 5.94 -6.37 9.07
C PRO A 55 5.41 -5.74 7.77
N GLU A 56 5.90 -6.21 6.64
CA GLU A 56 5.47 -5.74 5.32
C GLU A 56 4.63 -6.79 4.59
N LEU A 57 5.07 -8.05 4.63
CA LEU A 57 4.36 -9.18 4.03
C LEU A 57 4.32 -10.37 5.01
N PRO A 58 3.22 -11.12 5.02
CA PRO A 58 1.94 -10.80 4.39
C PRO A 58 1.30 -9.59 5.08
N PHE A 59 0.61 -8.74 4.30
CA PHE A 59 -0.13 -7.62 4.88
C PHE A 59 -1.43 -8.12 5.53
N PRO A 60 -1.97 -7.38 6.53
CA PRO A 60 -3.21 -7.77 7.20
C PRO A 60 -4.37 -7.95 6.22
N GLY A 61 -5.07 -9.08 6.32
CA GLY A 61 -6.15 -9.44 5.41
C GLY A 61 -5.70 -10.09 4.10
N ALA A 62 -4.39 -10.26 3.88
CA ALA A 62 -3.89 -10.91 2.68
C ALA A 62 -4.30 -12.38 2.62
N VAL A 63 -4.62 -12.85 1.43
CA VAL A 63 -4.84 -14.28 1.16
C VAL A 63 -3.54 -14.87 0.67
N THR A 64 -2.99 -15.84 1.42
CA THR A 64 -1.75 -16.51 1.06
C THR A 64 -2.03 -17.99 0.75
N GLY A 65 -1.13 -18.62 0.00
CA GLY A 65 -1.08 -20.08 -0.07
C GLY A 65 -0.52 -20.68 1.22
N LYS A 66 -0.29 -21.98 1.24
CA LYS A 66 0.33 -22.67 2.38
C LYS A 66 1.82 -22.39 2.51
N GLU A 67 2.46 -21.93 1.46
CA GLU A 67 3.84 -21.47 1.45
C GLU A 67 3.88 -19.98 1.16
N PHE A 68 4.51 -19.20 2.03
CA PHE A 68 4.65 -17.76 1.84
C PHE A 68 5.87 -17.24 2.58
N SER A 69 6.36 -16.09 2.13
CA SER A 69 7.45 -15.38 2.81
C SER A 69 6.90 -14.33 3.77
N VAL A 70 7.56 -14.19 4.90
CA VAL A 70 7.34 -13.10 5.85
C VAL A 70 8.51 -12.15 5.74
N ILE A 71 8.25 -10.91 5.38
CA ILE A 71 9.27 -9.87 5.28
C ILE A 71 8.86 -8.62 6.03
N GLY A 72 9.84 -7.85 6.43
CA GLY A 72 9.64 -6.58 7.11
C GLY A 72 10.96 -6.03 7.61
N THR A 73 10.87 -5.11 8.55
CA THR A 73 12.03 -4.54 9.24
C THR A 73 11.81 -4.56 10.75
N ALA A 74 12.90 -4.77 11.49
CA ALA A 74 12.88 -4.71 12.96
C ALA A 74 14.16 -4.05 13.45
N ARG A 75 14.09 -3.41 14.61
CA ARG A 75 15.28 -2.86 15.25
C ARG A 75 16.29 -3.99 15.52
N GLY A 76 17.58 -3.70 15.39
CA GLY A 76 18.62 -4.70 15.58
C GLY A 76 18.55 -5.43 16.91
N ASN A 77 18.15 -4.75 17.98
CA ASN A 77 17.99 -5.34 19.32
C ASN A 77 16.74 -6.25 19.43
N TRP A 78 15.89 -6.33 18.42
CA TRP A 78 14.80 -7.30 18.33
C TRP A 78 15.33 -8.71 18.03
N TYR A 79 16.46 -8.78 17.31
CA TYR A 79 17.07 -10.04 16.92
C TYR A 79 17.86 -10.66 18.06
N PHE A 80 17.87 -11.98 18.10
CA PHE A 80 18.78 -12.77 18.91
C PHE A 80 19.56 -13.70 17.98
N GLU A 81 20.87 -13.57 17.95
CA GLU A 81 21.74 -14.30 17.02
C GLU A 81 21.26 -14.22 15.56
N ALA A 82 20.97 -12.99 15.09
CA ALA A 82 20.52 -12.65 13.75
C ALA A 82 19.14 -13.17 13.37
N SER A 83 18.32 -13.68 14.31
CA SER A 83 17.00 -14.22 14.02
C SER A 83 16.01 -13.97 15.16
N PHE A 84 14.73 -14.22 14.87
CA PHE A 84 13.67 -14.29 15.86
C PHE A 84 12.59 -15.28 15.40
N LEU A 85 11.79 -15.78 16.35
CA LEU A 85 10.74 -16.74 16.06
C LEU A 85 9.50 -16.10 15.43
N ILE A 86 8.90 -16.78 14.49
CA ILE A 86 7.59 -16.48 13.92
C ILE A 86 6.66 -17.66 14.22
N ASP A 87 5.54 -17.36 14.86
CA ASP A 87 4.46 -18.31 15.07
C ASP A 87 3.30 -17.97 14.14
N VAL A 88 2.83 -18.96 13.38
CA VAL A 88 1.60 -18.84 12.61
C VAL A 88 0.49 -19.49 13.41
N LEU A 89 -0.53 -18.71 13.75
CA LEU A 89 -1.63 -19.13 14.60
C LEU A 89 -2.90 -19.37 13.78
N ASP A 90 -3.72 -20.32 14.21
CA ASP A 90 -5.07 -20.46 13.69
C ASP A 90 -6.01 -19.44 14.36
N LYS A 91 -7.30 -19.46 13.98
CA LYS A 91 -8.32 -18.55 14.52
C LYS A 91 -8.55 -18.72 16.02
N ASP A 92 -8.21 -19.90 16.59
CA ASP A 92 -8.37 -20.21 18.01
C ASP A 92 -7.10 -19.92 18.83
N GLY A 93 -6.05 -19.42 18.16
CA GLY A 93 -4.77 -19.08 18.80
C GLY A 93 -3.80 -20.25 18.92
N ASN A 94 -4.09 -21.39 18.31
CA ASN A 94 -3.17 -22.53 18.29
C ASN A 94 -2.05 -22.35 17.27
N ILE A 95 -0.83 -22.76 17.61
CA ILE A 95 0.31 -22.67 16.71
C ILE A 95 0.19 -23.73 15.62
N LEU A 96 0.05 -23.26 14.36
CA LEU A 96 0.04 -24.15 13.18
C LEU A 96 1.46 -24.50 12.75
N VAL A 97 2.36 -23.54 12.78
CA VAL A 97 3.77 -23.70 12.39
C VAL A 97 4.61 -22.65 13.08
N GLN A 98 5.82 -23.02 13.44
CA GLN A 98 6.82 -22.11 13.99
C GLN A 98 8.05 -22.12 13.08
N THR A 99 8.55 -20.93 12.76
CA THR A 99 9.72 -20.75 11.92
C THR A 99 10.55 -19.56 12.43
N TYR A 100 11.63 -19.25 11.74
CA TYR A 100 12.50 -18.14 12.08
C TYR A 100 12.50 -17.08 10.98
N ALA A 101 12.49 -15.82 11.38
CA ALA A 101 12.90 -14.74 10.52
C ALA A 101 14.39 -14.47 10.73
N THR A 102 15.11 -14.26 9.64
CA THR A 102 16.55 -14.04 9.65
C THR A 102 16.85 -12.63 9.18
N ALA A 103 17.75 -11.94 9.86
CA ALA A 103 18.24 -10.61 9.47
C ALA A 103 18.89 -10.68 8.09
N GLN A 104 18.55 -9.73 7.22
CA GLN A 104 19.05 -9.62 5.86
C GLN A 104 20.18 -8.60 5.76
N GLY A 105 20.91 -8.36 6.84
CA GLY A 105 22.01 -7.42 6.90
C GLY A 105 22.61 -7.35 8.29
N GLU A 106 23.38 -6.30 8.55
CA GLU A 106 24.01 -6.06 9.85
C GLU A 106 22.93 -5.83 10.91
N TRP A 107 22.82 -6.77 11.86
CA TRP A 107 21.78 -6.72 12.90
C TRP A 107 22.29 -6.16 14.23
N MET A 108 23.59 -6.07 14.42
CA MET A 108 24.17 -5.48 15.65
C MET A 108 24.13 -3.95 15.60
N THR A 109 22.92 -3.41 15.55
CA THR A 109 22.65 -1.98 15.46
C THR A 109 21.34 -1.67 16.17
N THR A 110 21.07 -0.39 16.48
CA THR A 110 19.75 0.07 16.95
C THR A 110 18.85 0.48 15.80
N ASP A 111 19.37 0.55 14.57
CA ASP A 111 18.62 0.89 13.38
C ASP A 111 17.68 -0.25 12.96
N PHE A 112 16.75 0.06 12.04
CA PHE A 112 15.91 -0.96 11.42
C PHE A 112 16.72 -1.85 10.48
N VAL A 113 16.52 -3.15 10.60
CA VAL A 113 17.20 -4.18 9.80
C VAL A 113 16.13 -5.03 9.11
N PRO A 114 16.22 -5.22 7.78
CA PRO A 114 15.29 -6.10 7.08
C PRO A 114 15.37 -7.54 7.56
N PHE A 115 14.23 -8.21 7.61
CA PHE A 115 14.18 -9.64 7.90
C PHE A 115 13.38 -10.39 6.84
N LYS A 116 13.65 -11.69 6.76
CA LYS A 116 12.91 -12.62 5.91
C LYS A 116 12.76 -13.97 6.61
N GLY A 117 11.54 -14.49 6.59
CA GLY A 117 11.24 -15.84 7.02
C GLY A 117 10.42 -16.55 5.96
N GLU A 118 10.59 -17.88 5.86
CA GLU A 118 9.79 -18.72 4.98
C GLU A 118 8.84 -19.56 5.81
N VAL A 119 7.56 -19.50 5.47
CA VAL A 119 6.51 -20.24 6.16
C VAL A 119 5.97 -21.34 5.25
N LYS A 120 5.87 -22.55 5.79
CA LYS A 120 5.22 -23.68 5.15
C LYS A 120 4.20 -24.26 6.12
N VAL A 121 2.94 -23.99 5.87
CA VAL A 121 1.84 -24.49 6.71
C VAL A 121 1.55 -25.92 6.35
N PRO A 122 1.54 -26.86 7.32
CA PRO A 122 1.24 -28.27 7.06
C PRO A 122 -0.21 -28.46 6.61
N GLU A 123 -0.44 -29.48 5.83
CA GLU A 123 -1.78 -29.89 5.39
C GLU A 123 -2.65 -30.44 6.53
#